data_a5a8687d14dd32606256e9a69498227b
#
_entry.id   a5a8687d14dd32606256e9a69498227b
#
_cell.length_a   1.000
_cell.length_b   1.000
_cell.length_c   1.000
_cell.angle_alpha   90.00
_cell.angle_beta   90.00
_cell.angle_gamma   90.00
#
_symmetry.space_group_name_H-M   'P 1'
#
loop_
_entity.id
_entity.type
_entity.pdbx_description
1 polymer ?
#
loop_
_entity_poly.entity_id
_entity_poly.type
_entity_poly.pdbx_seq_one_letter_code
_entity_poly.pdbx_strand_id
1 'polypeptide(L)'
;MNCNECAGLQTQYDVFSLDKAETLALLHGCGFSYEELKKPRVAVFNTLNPMNPGHIHQDAIAKAVAEGVREAGGLPVEFNGTNLCDSMLENQKYTLPSRDLLVNDIDLMVSYHRMDALVMIGTCDKVLPALLMAAGRLN
;
A
#
# COMPACT_ATOMS: atom_id res chain seq x y z
N MET A 1 -23.47 -5.56 0.30
CA MET A 1 -22.81 -6.05 -0.93
C MET A 1 -23.01 -7.55 -1.02
N ASN A 2 -23.60 -8.04 -2.11
CA ASN A 2 -23.80 -9.47 -2.33
C ASN A 2 -22.47 -10.13 -2.69
N CYS A 3 -22.14 -11.25 -2.09
CA CYS A 3 -20.88 -12.01 -2.24
C CYS A 3 -20.53 -12.44 -3.68
N ASN A 4 -21.44 -12.25 -4.65
CA ASN A 4 -21.25 -12.61 -6.05
C ASN A 4 -20.52 -11.53 -6.88
N GLU A 5 -20.32 -10.34 -6.35
CA GLU A 5 -19.59 -9.25 -7.06
C GLU A 5 -18.08 -9.30 -6.85
N CYS A 6 -17.61 -10.17 -5.97
CA CYS A 6 -16.17 -10.33 -5.68
C CYS A 6 -15.48 -11.38 -6.57
N ALA A 7 -16.16 -11.94 -7.59
CA ALA A 7 -15.56 -12.90 -8.50
C ALA A 7 -14.43 -12.24 -9.30
N GLY A 8 -13.18 -12.55 -8.94
CA GLY A 8 -11.97 -12.00 -9.57
C GLY A 8 -11.02 -11.27 -8.63
N LEU A 9 -11.40 -11.04 -7.38
CA LEU A 9 -10.48 -10.43 -6.40
C LEU A 9 -9.36 -11.41 -6.00
N GLN A 10 -8.15 -10.91 -5.86
CA GLN A 10 -6.99 -11.72 -5.47
C GLN A 10 -7.10 -12.25 -4.02
N THR A 11 -7.88 -11.58 -3.19
CA THR A 11 -8.20 -11.98 -1.81
C THR A 11 -9.09 -13.20 -1.70
N GLN A 12 -9.73 -13.65 -2.78
CA GLN A 12 -10.47 -14.93 -2.80
C GLN A 12 -9.58 -16.16 -2.68
N TYR A 13 -8.29 -15.94 -2.47
CA TYR A 13 -7.40 -17.02 -2.08
C TYR A 13 -7.88 -17.60 -0.75
N ASP A 14 -8.27 -18.87 -0.77
CA ASP A 14 -8.79 -19.54 0.43
C ASP A 14 -7.69 -19.67 1.50
N VAL A 15 -7.55 -18.62 2.31
CA VAL A 15 -6.65 -18.61 3.46
C VAL A 15 -7.12 -19.52 4.59
N PHE A 16 -8.34 -20.06 4.47
CA PHE A 16 -8.96 -20.92 5.48
C PHE A 16 -8.75 -22.42 5.20
N SER A 17 -8.03 -22.79 4.14
CA SER A 17 -7.65 -24.17 3.89
C SER A 17 -6.56 -24.64 4.87
N LEU A 18 -6.53 -25.94 5.19
CA LEU A 18 -5.59 -26.51 6.18
C LEU A 18 -4.12 -26.30 5.79
N ASP A 19 -3.82 -26.30 4.49
CA ASP A 19 -2.47 -26.04 3.96
C ASP A 19 -2.01 -24.58 4.16
N LYS A 20 -2.90 -23.69 4.60
CA LYS A 20 -2.62 -22.28 4.88
C LYS A 20 -2.84 -21.87 6.33
N ALA A 21 -2.98 -22.84 7.22
CA ALA A 21 -3.16 -22.60 8.64
C ALA A 21 -2.03 -21.73 9.24
N GLU A 22 -0.79 -21.92 8.76
CA GLU A 22 0.36 -21.10 9.16
C GLU A 22 0.18 -19.63 8.72
N THR A 23 -0.16 -19.39 7.46
CA THR A 23 -0.41 -18.04 6.94
C THR A 23 -1.51 -17.34 7.73
N LEU A 24 -2.58 -18.06 8.04
CA LEU A 24 -3.69 -17.53 8.83
C LEU A 24 -3.26 -17.17 10.25
N ALA A 25 -2.47 -18.04 10.90
CA ALA A 25 -1.93 -17.77 12.23
C ALA A 25 -1.02 -16.53 12.25
N LEU A 26 -0.17 -16.36 11.22
CA LEU A 26 0.68 -15.18 11.08
C LEU A 26 -0.13 -13.90 10.87
N LEU A 27 -1.16 -13.93 10.03
CA LEU A 27 -2.05 -12.78 9.80
C LEU A 27 -2.83 -12.41 11.06
N HIS A 28 -3.26 -13.40 11.86
CA HIS A 28 -3.83 -13.15 13.18
C HIS A 28 -2.81 -12.53 14.15
N GLY A 29 -1.56 -12.99 14.09
CA GLY A 29 -0.45 -12.39 14.84
C GLY A 29 -0.21 -10.92 14.48
N CYS A 30 -0.53 -10.51 13.25
CA CYS A 30 -0.54 -9.11 12.80
C CYS A 30 -1.78 -8.33 13.26
N GLY A 31 -2.73 -8.96 13.94
CA GLY A 31 -3.92 -8.31 14.49
C GLY A 31 -5.16 -8.37 13.60
N PHE A 32 -5.12 -9.04 12.45
CA PHE A 32 -6.28 -9.17 11.57
C PHE A 32 -7.26 -10.25 12.08
N SER A 33 -8.54 -9.92 12.13
CA SER A 33 -9.60 -10.87 12.44
C SER A 33 -9.99 -11.70 11.22
N TYR A 34 -10.66 -12.84 11.44
CA TYR A 34 -11.17 -13.70 10.35
C TYR A 34 -12.13 -12.95 9.42
N GLU A 35 -12.97 -12.08 9.97
CA GLU A 35 -13.93 -11.33 9.17
C GLU A 35 -13.27 -10.24 8.32
N GLU A 36 -12.20 -9.64 8.82
CA GLU A 36 -11.40 -8.68 8.04
C GLU A 36 -10.67 -9.35 6.88
N LEU A 37 -10.12 -10.53 7.10
CA LEU A 37 -9.37 -11.28 6.08
C LEU A 37 -10.23 -11.75 4.89
N LYS A 38 -11.57 -11.74 5.02
CA LYS A 38 -12.52 -12.02 3.93
C LYS A 38 -12.80 -10.80 3.05
N LYS A 39 -12.44 -9.60 3.49
CA LYS A 39 -12.70 -8.35 2.78
C LYS A 39 -11.67 -8.11 1.68
N PRO A 40 -12.03 -7.36 0.61
CA PRO A 40 -11.05 -6.89 -0.36
C PRO A 40 -9.92 -6.11 0.32
N ARG A 41 -8.67 -6.46 0.01
CA ARG A 41 -7.49 -5.81 0.58
C ARG A 41 -7.09 -4.61 -0.26
N VAL A 42 -7.04 -3.46 0.37
CA VAL A 42 -6.66 -2.21 -0.28
C VAL A 42 -5.34 -1.73 0.31
N ALA A 43 -4.29 -1.74 -0.50
CA ALA A 43 -3.03 -1.13 -0.11
C ALA A 43 -3.20 0.39 0.01
N VAL A 44 -2.83 0.96 1.13
CA VAL A 44 -2.72 2.41 1.33
C VAL A 44 -1.24 2.73 1.44
N PHE A 45 -0.67 3.17 0.34
CA PHE A 45 0.76 3.43 0.24
C PHE A 45 1.03 4.92 0.44
N ASN A 46 1.75 5.27 1.49
CA ASN A 46 2.16 6.63 1.79
C ASN A 46 3.68 6.80 1.74
N THR A 47 4.12 8.03 1.76
CA THR A 47 5.54 8.39 1.73
C THR A 47 5.88 9.33 2.88
N LEU A 48 5.38 9.03 4.09
CA LEU A 48 5.70 9.77 5.30
C LEU A 48 7.21 9.87 5.50
N ASN A 49 7.70 11.08 5.70
CA ASN A 49 9.10 11.32 6.01
C ASN A 49 9.23 12.58 6.87
N PRO A 50 9.71 12.46 8.12
CA PRO A 50 9.87 13.59 9.01
C PRO A 50 10.94 14.60 8.56
N MET A 51 11.83 14.20 7.64
CA MET A 51 12.86 15.06 7.04
C MET A 51 12.38 15.74 5.75
N ASN A 52 11.14 15.54 5.33
CA ASN A 52 10.59 16.15 4.14
C ASN A 52 9.32 16.96 4.51
N PRO A 53 9.37 18.31 4.48
CA PRO A 53 8.24 19.16 4.89
C PRO A 53 6.95 18.90 4.13
N GLY A 54 7.04 18.45 2.88
CA GLY A 54 5.88 18.07 2.07
C GLY A 54 5.24 16.73 2.48
N HIS A 55 5.91 15.93 3.33
CA HIS A 55 5.50 14.56 3.66
C HIS A 55 5.22 14.33 5.15
N ILE A 56 5.45 15.31 6.02
CA ILE A 56 5.30 15.16 7.48
C ILE A 56 3.86 14.89 7.94
N HIS A 57 2.88 15.17 7.10
CA HIS A 57 1.45 15.04 7.43
C HIS A 57 0.78 13.85 6.73
N GLN A 58 1.53 13.05 5.99
CA GLN A 58 0.96 11.98 5.18
C GLN A 58 0.37 10.82 6.00
N ASP A 59 0.81 10.64 7.24
CA ASP A 59 0.19 9.67 8.14
C ASP A 59 -1.27 10.02 8.48
N ALA A 60 -1.58 11.31 8.65
CA ALA A 60 -2.94 11.75 8.90
C ALA A 60 -3.84 11.51 7.67
N ILE A 61 -3.32 11.76 6.47
CA ILE A 61 -4.04 11.48 5.22
C ILE A 61 -4.23 9.97 5.04
N ALA A 62 -3.19 9.16 5.28
CA ALA A 62 -3.28 7.71 5.17
C ALA A 62 -4.33 7.12 6.12
N LYS A 63 -4.40 7.61 7.35
CA LYS A 63 -5.44 7.21 8.30
C LYS A 63 -6.84 7.55 7.82
N ALA A 64 -7.06 8.75 7.29
CA ALA A 64 -8.35 9.14 6.73
C ALA A 64 -8.74 8.28 5.51
N VAL A 65 -7.78 7.96 4.63
CA VAL A 65 -7.99 7.03 3.52
C VAL A 65 -8.33 5.63 4.03
N ALA A 66 -7.61 5.13 5.04
CA ALA A 66 -7.88 3.83 5.64
C ALA A 66 -9.28 3.76 6.28
N GLU A 67 -9.74 4.82 6.92
CA GLU A 67 -11.11 4.93 7.43
C GLU A 67 -12.13 4.85 6.30
N GLY A 68 -11.95 5.61 5.21
CA GLY A 68 -12.82 5.54 4.04
C GLY A 68 -12.86 4.15 3.39
N VAL A 69 -11.72 3.44 3.34
CA VAL A 69 -11.66 2.04 2.87
C VAL A 69 -12.47 1.12 3.78
N ARG A 70 -12.39 1.28 5.11
CA ARG A 70 -13.19 0.48 6.06
C ARG A 70 -14.68 0.75 5.91
N GLU A 71 -15.08 2.02 5.78
CA GLU A 71 -16.47 2.42 5.54
C GLU A 71 -17.03 1.83 4.25
N ALA A 72 -16.21 1.73 3.20
CA ALA A 72 -16.57 1.08 1.95
C ALA A 72 -16.60 -0.46 2.02
N GLY A 73 -16.24 -1.06 3.15
CA GLY A 73 -16.25 -2.51 3.37
C GLY A 73 -14.95 -3.23 3.00
N GLY A 74 -13.87 -2.50 2.71
CA GLY A 74 -12.54 -3.05 2.44
C GLY A 74 -11.69 -3.25 3.71
N LEU A 75 -10.55 -3.92 3.54
CA LEU A 75 -9.49 -4.04 4.53
C LEU A 75 -8.31 -3.16 4.10
N PRO A 76 -8.07 -2.00 4.72
CA PRO A 76 -6.90 -1.20 4.42
C PRO A 76 -5.66 -1.82 5.02
N VAL A 77 -4.59 -1.87 4.22
CA VAL A 77 -3.25 -2.29 4.65
C VAL A 77 -2.29 -1.15 4.33
N GLU A 78 -1.77 -0.52 5.36
CA GLU A 78 -0.91 0.66 5.21
C GLU A 78 0.55 0.24 5.00
N PHE A 79 1.18 0.84 3.99
CA PHE A 79 2.62 0.72 3.71
C PHE A 79 3.24 2.10 3.61
N ASN A 80 4.52 2.19 3.96
CA ASN A 80 5.27 3.42 3.85
C ASN A 80 6.50 3.23 2.95
N GLY A 81 6.65 4.07 1.94
CA GLY A 81 7.75 4.00 0.99
C GLY A 81 8.79 5.11 1.16
N THR A 82 9.93 4.87 0.55
CA THR A 82 11.04 5.81 0.51
C THR A 82 10.68 7.07 -0.27
N ASN A 83 11.06 8.22 0.25
CA ASN A 83 11.03 9.48 -0.49
C ASN A 83 12.24 10.35 -0.18
N LEU A 84 12.60 11.20 -1.12
CA LEU A 84 13.70 12.16 -0.99
C LEU A 84 13.19 13.56 -1.38
N CYS A 85 13.73 14.56 -0.70
CA CYS A 85 13.54 15.96 -1.05
C CYS A 85 14.87 16.57 -1.47
N ASP A 86 15.02 16.86 -2.74
CA ASP A 86 16.28 17.41 -3.30
C ASP A 86 16.61 18.78 -2.74
N SER A 87 15.57 19.56 -2.41
CA SER A 87 15.75 20.93 -1.89
C SER A 87 16.32 20.98 -0.48
N MET A 88 16.31 19.85 0.24
CA MET A 88 16.78 19.80 1.63
C MET A 88 18.29 19.50 1.74
N LEU A 89 18.84 18.81 0.77
CA LEU A 89 20.22 18.35 0.77
C LEU A 89 20.86 18.54 -0.61
N GLU A 90 22.12 18.90 -0.66
CA GLU A 90 22.86 19.14 -1.91
C GLU A 90 23.18 17.84 -2.69
N ASN A 91 22.91 16.68 -2.12
CA ASN A 91 23.28 15.41 -2.71
C ASN A 91 22.18 14.86 -3.64
N GLN A 92 22.16 15.34 -4.87
CA GLN A 92 21.20 14.91 -5.90
C GLN A 92 21.52 13.55 -6.55
N LYS A 93 22.58 12.87 -6.11
CA LYS A 93 23.02 11.58 -6.67
C LYS A 93 21.93 10.51 -6.68
N TYR A 94 21.07 10.52 -5.67
CA TYR A 94 20.03 9.50 -5.48
C TYR A 94 18.64 9.89 -6.00
N THR A 95 18.50 11.07 -6.56
CA THR A 95 17.21 11.63 -7.00
C THR A 95 16.48 10.73 -8.00
N LEU A 96 17.16 10.31 -9.08
CA LEU A 96 16.55 9.43 -10.08
C LEU A 96 16.50 7.96 -9.61
N PRO A 97 17.56 7.40 -9.02
CA PRO A 97 17.50 6.03 -8.50
C PRO A 97 16.41 5.81 -7.44
N SER A 98 16.05 6.84 -6.68
CA SER A 98 14.96 6.74 -5.69
C SER A 98 13.60 6.46 -6.32
N ARG A 99 13.36 6.90 -7.55
CA ARG A 99 12.12 6.61 -8.27
C ARG A 99 12.01 5.12 -8.60
N ASP A 100 13.07 4.52 -9.13
CA ASP A 100 13.08 3.09 -9.46
C ASP A 100 12.94 2.23 -8.20
N LEU A 101 13.57 2.64 -7.11
CA LEU A 101 13.43 1.97 -5.83
C LEU A 101 11.97 2.01 -5.34
N LEU A 102 11.35 3.19 -5.35
CA LEU A 102 9.97 3.36 -4.90
C LEU A 102 8.98 2.56 -5.78
N VAL A 103 9.17 2.56 -7.10
CA VAL A 103 8.34 1.75 -8.02
C VAL A 103 8.45 0.28 -7.71
N ASN A 104 9.67 -0.22 -7.49
CA ASN A 104 9.91 -1.63 -7.18
C ASN A 104 9.34 -2.01 -5.80
N ASP A 105 9.44 -1.12 -4.82
CA ASP A 105 8.88 -1.31 -3.48
C ASP A 105 7.34 -1.46 -3.55
N ILE A 106 6.67 -0.53 -4.24
CA ILE A 106 5.21 -0.58 -4.43
C ILE A 106 4.80 -1.87 -5.15
N ASP A 107 5.45 -2.19 -6.27
CA ASP A 107 5.16 -3.40 -7.05
C ASP A 107 5.32 -4.66 -6.20
N LEU A 108 6.43 -4.77 -5.49
CA LEU A 108 6.70 -5.90 -4.61
C LEU A 108 5.64 -6.05 -3.52
N MET A 109 5.33 -4.96 -2.80
CA MET A 109 4.37 -5.01 -1.69
C MET A 109 2.96 -5.35 -2.16
N VAL A 110 2.50 -4.72 -3.24
CA VAL A 110 1.16 -4.96 -3.79
C VAL A 110 1.02 -6.36 -4.36
N SER A 111 2.00 -6.80 -5.16
CA SER A 111 1.95 -8.10 -5.84
C SER A 111 2.16 -9.26 -4.87
N TYR A 112 3.16 -9.18 -3.97
CA TYR A 112 3.46 -10.26 -3.02
C TYR A 112 2.32 -10.47 -2.03
N HIS A 113 1.76 -9.39 -1.49
CA HIS A 113 0.64 -9.47 -0.54
C HIS A 113 -0.73 -9.62 -1.21
N ARG A 114 -0.77 -9.69 -2.54
CA ARG A 114 -2.01 -9.89 -3.33
C ARG A 114 -3.08 -8.87 -2.97
N MET A 115 -2.75 -7.60 -3.10
CA MET A 115 -3.70 -6.52 -2.87
C MET A 115 -4.69 -6.42 -4.03
N ASP A 116 -5.96 -6.21 -3.75
CA ASP A 116 -7.03 -6.07 -4.75
C ASP A 116 -7.09 -4.66 -5.34
N ALA A 117 -6.64 -3.68 -4.58
CA ALA A 117 -6.57 -2.28 -5.00
C ALA A 117 -5.42 -1.55 -4.31
N LEU A 118 -5.06 -0.41 -4.87
CA LEU A 118 -3.97 0.43 -4.37
C LEU A 118 -4.40 1.90 -4.36
N VAL A 119 -4.24 2.55 -3.21
CA VAL A 119 -4.30 4.01 -3.07
C VAL A 119 -2.90 4.50 -2.73
N MET A 120 -2.37 5.39 -3.55
CA MET A 120 -1.04 5.98 -3.36
C MET A 120 -1.14 7.44 -2.95
N ILE A 121 -0.47 7.79 -1.86
CA ILE A 121 -0.44 9.13 -1.29
C ILE A 121 0.98 9.66 -1.41
N GLY A 122 1.14 10.79 -2.06
CA GLY A 122 2.45 11.40 -2.20
C GLY A 122 2.37 12.85 -2.64
N THR A 123 3.45 13.55 -2.40
CA THR A 123 3.71 14.90 -2.86
C THR A 123 5.11 14.95 -3.47
N CYS A 124 5.58 16.12 -3.82
CA CYS A 124 6.89 16.36 -4.42
C CYS A 124 7.08 15.79 -5.83
N ASP A 125 7.90 16.52 -6.59
CA ASP A 125 8.20 16.27 -8.00
C ASP A 125 9.03 14.99 -8.27
N LYS A 126 9.60 14.38 -7.24
CA LYS A 126 10.34 13.11 -7.35
C LYS A 126 9.47 11.92 -7.03
N VAL A 127 8.55 12.06 -6.09
CA VAL A 127 7.65 10.99 -5.65
C VAL A 127 6.51 10.77 -6.64
N LEU A 128 5.81 11.85 -7.05
CA LEU A 128 4.65 11.71 -7.94
C LEU A 128 4.94 10.96 -9.24
N PRO A 129 6.04 11.20 -9.96
CA PRO A 129 6.37 10.41 -11.15
C PRO A 129 6.58 8.93 -10.82
N ALA A 130 7.19 8.59 -9.68
CA ALA A 130 7.37 7.21 -9.26
C ALA A 130 6.03 6.51 -8.98
N LEU A 131 5.10 7.21 -8.32
CA LEU A 131 3.74 6.68 -8.09
C LEU A 131 3.00 6.42 -9.42
N LEU A 132 3.12 7.33 -10.40
CA LEU A 132 2.55 7.15 -11.73
C LEU A 132 3.20 5.98 -12.49
N MET A 133 4.52 5.81 -12.37
CA MET A 133 5.23 4.67 -12.95
C MET A 133 4.77 3.35 -12.31
N ALA A 134 4.57 3.33 -10.99
CA ALA A 134 4.03 2.16 -10.29
C ALA A 134 2.59 1.84 -10.73
N ALA A 135 1.74 2.85 -10.85
CA ALA A 135 0.38 2.69 -11.38
C ALA A 135 0.39 2.09 -12.78
N GLY A 136 1.24 2.59 -13.69
CA GLY A 136 1.36 2.06 -15.05
C GLY A 136 1.95 0.65 -15.12
N ARG A 137 2.72 0.22 -14.11
CA ARG A 137 3.29 -1.14 -14.04
C ARG A 137 2.28 -2.16 -13.51
N LEU A 138 1.42 -1.75 -12.58
CA LEU A 138 0.45 -2.61 -11.89
C LEU A 138 -0.89 -2.72 -12.60
N ASN A 139 -1.13 -1.90 -13.61
CA ASN A 139 -2.41 -1.84 -14.36
C ASN A 139 -2.53 -2.95 -15.41
#